data_5b8f56c13f1983ff4c8c1507ffbba1d2
#
_entry.id   5b8f56c13f1983ff4c8c1507ffbba1d2
#
_cell.length_a   1.000
_cell.length_b   1.000
_cell.length_c   1.000
_cell.angle_alpha   90.00
_cell.angle_beta   90.00
_cell.angle_gamma   90.00
#
_symmetry.space_group_name_H-M   'P 1'
#
loop_
_entity.id
_entity.type
_entity.pdbx_description
1 polymer ?
#
loop_
_entity_poly.entity_id
_entity_poly.type
_entity_poly.pdbx_seq_one_letter_code
_entity_poly.pdbx_strand_id
1 'polypeptide(L)'
;MKQLKSTLALATAAIVLLSASGFAHAGATLDSVKKKGFVQCGVSDGLPGFSVPDKDGKIMGIDADVCRAVAAAVFGDATKVKFSQLNAKERFTALQSGEVDVLSRNTTWTSSRDAGMGMVFAGVTYYDGVGFLVNNKLGVKSAKELDGATICIQAGTTTELNVSDYFRANNLKYTPITFDTSDESAKSLESGRCDVLTSDKSQLYAQRSKLANPSDYVVLPETISKEPLGPVVRKGDEDWFSIVKWTLFAMLNAEEAGITSKNVVAEAKSTKNPDVARLLGADGEYGKDLKLPKDWVVQIVSQVGNYGEVFEKNLGKNTPLAIDRGLNALWNNG
;
A
#
# COMPACT_ATOMS: atom_id res chain seq x y z
N MET A 1 -12.42 -11.96 -65.37
CA MET A 1 -11.49 -12.77 -64.58
C MET A 1 -10.37 -11.99 -63.85
N LYS A 2 -10.05 -10.75 -64.20
CA LYS A 2 -9.02 -9.95 -63.44
C LYS A 2 -9.53 -9.25 -62.19
N GLN A 3 -10.82 -8.98 -62.09
CA GLN A 3 -11.38 -8.31 -60.90
C GLN A 3 -11.64 -9.25 -59.69
N LEU A 4 -11.80 -10.55 -59.93
CA LEU A 4 -12.04 -11.52 -58.86
C LEU A 4 -10.76 -11.89 -58.04
N LYS A 5 -9.55 -11.64 -58.61
CA LYS A 5 -8.27 -11.91 -57.96
C LYS A 5 -7.84 -10.78 -57.02
N SER A 6 -8.31 -9.55 -57.24
CA SER A 6 -7.96 -8.42 -56.36
C SER A 6 -8.80 -8.34 -55.07
N THR A 7 -10.01 -8.85 -55.08
CA THR A 7 -10.86 -8.92 -53.88
C THR A 7 -10.47 -10.02 -52.89
N LEU A 8 -9.88 -11.13 -53.38
CA LEU A 8 -9.39 -12.20 -52.53
C LEU A 8 -8.08 -11.84 -51.78
N ALA A 9 -7.24 -11.00 -52.39
CA ALA A 9 -5.99 -10.54 -51.76
C ALA A 9 -6.23 -9.51 -50.64
N LEU A 10 -7.26 -8.66 -50.74
CA LEU A 10 -7.63 -7.71 -49.68
C LEU A 10 -8.33 -8.38 -48.49
N ALA A 11 -9.07 -9.47 -48.69
CA ALA A 11 -9.70 -10.21 -47.61
C ALA A 11 -8.70 -11.00 -46.74
N THR A 12 -7.62 -11.50 -47.36
CA THR A 12 -6.55 -12.22 -46.61
C THR A 12 -5.66 -11.26 -45.82
N ALA A 13 -5.44 -10.03 -46.28
CA ALA A 13 -4.68 -9.01 -45.52
C ALA A 13 -5.44 -8.49 -44.29
N ALA A 14 -6.79 -8.42 -44.34
CA ALA A 14 -7.61 -7.97 -43.23
C ALA A 14 -7.70 -9.01 -42.11
N ILE A 15 -7.60 -10.30 -42.41
CA ILE A 15 -7.64 -11.40 -41.41
C ILE A 15 -6.31 -11.51 -40.62
N VAL A 16 -5.18 -11.14 -41.21
CA VAL A 16 -3.87 -11.19 -40.54
C VAL A 16 -3.69 -10.01 -39.56
N LEU A 17 -4.39 -8.89 -39.75
CA LEU A 17 -4.34 -7.74 -38.85
C LEU A 17 -5.24 -7.86 -37.61
N LEU A 18 -6.18 -8.79 -37.56
CA LEU A 18 -7.05 -9.04 -36.41
C LEU A 18 -6.48 -10.04 -35.38
N SER A 19 -5.40 -10.74 -35.70
CA SER A 19 -4.76 -11.71 -34.81
C SER A 19 -3.65 -11.13 -33.91
N ALA A 20 -3.40 -9.82 -33.95
CA ALA A 20 -2.51 -9.11 -33.02
C ALA A 20 -3.26 -8.56 -31.79
N SER A 21 -4.37 -9.20 -31.38
CA SER A 21 -4.90 -9.03 -30.03
C SER A 21 -3.86 -9.63 -29.08
N GLY A 22 -3.00 -8.78 -28.52
CA GLY A 22 -2.02 -9.21 -27.54
C GLY A 22 -2.73 -9.99 -26.43
N PHE A 23 -2.53 -11.29 -26.39
CA PHE A 23 -2.83 -12.05 -25.19
C PHE A 23 -2.03 -11.40 -24.06
N ALA A 24 -2.72 -10.84 -23.09
CA ALA A 24 -2.09 -10.46 -21.83
C ALA A 24 -1.41 -11.75 -21.31
N HIS A 25 -0.07 -11.78 -21.39
CA HIS A 25 0.70 -12.95 -20.96
C HIS A 25 0.68 -12.94 -19.43
N ALA A 26 0.02 -13.91 -18.83
CA ALA A 26 0.17 -14.17 -17.40
C ALA A 26 1.67 -14.26 -17.08
N GLY A 27 2.15 -13.44 -16.12
CA GLY A 27 3.57 -13.39 -15.75
C GLY A 27 4.42 -12.34 -16.48
N ALA A 28 3.83 -11.50 -17.33
CA ALA A 28 4.59 -10.47 -18.05
C ALA A 28 5.31 -9.48 -17.10
N THR A 29 4.71 -9.16 -15.95
CA THR A 29 5.36 -8.30 -14.95
C THR A 29 6.52 -8.99 -14.26
N LEU A 30 6.38 -10.28 -13.87
CA LEU A 30 7.47 -11.05 -13.28
C LEU A 30 8.68 -11.16 -14.22
N ASP A 31 8.44 -11.43 -15.50
CA ASP A 31 9.50 -11.52 -16.51
C ASP A 31 10.21 -10.16 -16.70
N SER A 32 9.43 -9.08 -16.74
CA SER A 32 9.98 -7.72 -16.79
C SER A 32 10.82 -7.39 -15.56
N VAL A 33 10.31 -7.72 -14.35
CA VAL A 33 11.00 -7.52 -13.07
C VAL A 33 12.31 -8.31 -13.05
N LYS A 34 12.29 -9.59 -13.42
CA LYS A 34 13.49 -10.43 -13.49
C LYS A 34 14.50 -9.90 -14.51
N LYS A 35 14.05 -9.45 -15.68
CA LYS A 35 14.90 -8.88 -16.73
C LYS A 35 15.59 -7.59 -16.29
N LYS A 36 14.88 -6.68 -15.60
CA LYS A 36 15.46 -5.41 -15.11
C LYS A 36 16.25 -5.56 -13.81
N GLY A 37 16.10 -6.69 -13.09
CA GLY A 37 16.87 -7.04 -11.90
C GLY A 37 16.42 -6.35 -10.60
N PHE A 38 15.24 -5.72 -10.58
CA PHE A 38 14.64 -5.08 -9.40
C PHE A 38 13.14 -4.90 -9.54
N VAL A 39 12.46 -4.75 -8.40
CA VAL A 39 11.06 -4.36 -8.32
C VAL A 39 10.96 -2.84 -8.32
N GLN A 40 10.16 -2.25 -9.21
CA GLN A 40 9.83 -0.82 -9.15
C GLN A 40 8.57 -0.63 -8.32
N CYS A 41 8.70 0.04 -7.18
CA CYS A 41 7.64 0.21 -6.20
C CYS A 41 7.19 1.67 -6.13
N GLY A 42 5.88 1.92 -6.30
CA GLY A 42 5.27 3.22 -6.02
C GLY A 42 4.95 3.37 -4.54
N VAL A 43 5.44 4.43 -3.93
CA VAL A 43 5.26 4.75 -2.50
C VAL A 43 4.78 6.19 -2.32
N SER A 44 4.40 6.58 -1.11
CA SER A 44 4.04 7.96 -0.80
C SER A 44 5.25 8.91 -0.91
N ASP A 45 4.96 10.16 -1.14
CA ASP A 45 5.87 11.27 -1.28
C ASP A 45 6.41 11.83 0.06
N GLY A 46 6.30 11.06 1.15
CA GLY A 46 6.89 11.41 2.44
C GLY A 46 5.97 11.24 3.65
N LEU A 47 5.47 10.02 3.89
CA LEU A 47 4.60 9.69 5.01
C LEU A 47 5.35 8.87 6.07
N PRO A 48 5.72 9.47 7.23
CA PRO A 48 6.37 8.75 8.33
C PRO A 48 5.61 7.47 8.72
N GLY A 49 6.34 6.39 8.96
CA GLY A 49 5.81 5.08 9.28
C GLY A 49 5.35 4.25 8.07
N PHE A 50 5.00 4.89 6.95
CA PHE A 50 4.55 4.24 5.71
C PHE A 50 5.62 4.26 4.62
N SER A 51 6.05 5.44 4.20
CA SER A 51 7.16 5.62 3.28
C SER A 51 7.74 7.03 3.41
N VAL A 52 8.95 7.13 3.92
CA VAL A 52 9.67 8.39 4.10
C VAL A 52 11.17 8.14 3.94
N PRO A 53 11.93 9.04 3.29
CA PRO A 53 13.38 8.92 3.28
C PRO A 53 13.95 9.14 4.69
N ASP A 54 14.90 8.29 5.09
CA ASP A 54 15.73 8.53 6.27
C ASP A 54 16.83 9.57 5.95
N LYS A 55 17.72 9.82 6.91
CA LYS A 55 18.84 10.76 6.76
C LYS A 55 19.81 10.41 5.62
N ASP A 56 19.86 9.17 5.22
CA ASP A 56 20.73 8.65 4.15
C ASP A 56 19.96 8.52 2.80
N GLY A 57 18.70 8.99 2.76
CA GLY A 57 17.83 8.94 1.58
C GLY A 57 17.18 7.58 1.33
N LYS A 58 17.34 6.62 2.24
CA LYS A 58 16.71 5.31 2.13
C LYS A 58 15.23 5.40 2.52
N ILE A 59 14.34 4.96 1.64
CA ILE A 59 12.90 4.96 1.93
C ILE A 59 12.58 3.92 3.00
N MET A 60 12.00 4.36 4.11
CA MET A 60 11.63 3.54 5.28
C MET A 60 10.11 3.57 5.48
N GLY A 61 9.55 2.52 6.10
CA GLY A 61 8.14 2.42 6.43
C GLY A 61 7.50 1.11 6.01
N ILE A 62 6.28 0.84 6.49
CA ILE A 62 5.56 -0.42 6.24
C ILE A 62 5.30 -0.64 4.75
N ASP A 63 4.92 0.38 3.99
CA ASP A 63 4.69 0.31 2.55
C ASP A 63 6.00 -0.04 1.80
N ALA A 64 7.11 0.56 2.21
CA ALA A 64 8.43 0.26 1.64
C ALA A 64 8.89 -1.17 1.99
N ASP A 65 8.61 -1.63 3.20
CA ASP A 65 9.01 -2.96 3.65
C ASP A 65 8.21 -4.07 2.94
N VAL A 66 6.94 -3.83 2.59
CA VAL A 66 6.16 -4.74 1.72
C VAL A 66 6.85 -4.90 0.36
N CYS A 67 7.32 -3.82 -0.26
CA CYS A 67 8.05 -3.91 -1.52
C CYS A 67 9.41 -4.59 -1.39
N ARG A 68 10.12 -4.40 -0.27
CA ARG A 68 11.34 -5.16 0.05
C ARG A 68 11.06 -6.64 0.20
N ALA A 69 9.93 -7.00 0.82
CA ALA A 69 9.51 -8.39 0.95
C ALA A 69 9.24 -9.03 -0.42
N VAL A 70 8.59 -8.31 -1.35
CA VAL A 70 8.42 -8.78 -2.73
C VAL A 70 9.77 -8.96 -3.43
N ALA A 71 10.71 -8.03 -3.26
CA ALA A 71 12.05 -8.16 -3.82
C ALA A 71 12.82 -9.35 -3.22
N ALA A 72 12.74 -9.56 -1.90
CA ALA A 72 13.32 -10.72 -1.23
C ALA A 72 12.72 -12.03 -1.75
N ALA A 73 11.40 -12.08 -1.97
CA ALA A 73 10.73 -13.26 -2.52
C ALA A 73 11.21 -13.60 -3.94
N VAL A 74 11.34 -12.59 -4.81
CA VAL A 74 11.68 -12.78 -6.24
C VAL A 74 13.17 -13.01 -6.47
N PHE A 75 14.02 -12.29 -5.74
CA PHE A 75 15.47 -12.25 -5.98
C PHE A 75 16.32 -12.89 -4.86
N GLY A 76 15.73 -13.25 -3.73
CA GLY A 76 16.48 -13.61 -2.52
C GLY A 76 17.23 -12.41 -1.90
N ASP A 77 16.88 -11.18 -2.30
CA ASP A 77 17.58 -9.94 -1.90
C ASP A 77 16.61 -8.77 -1.78
N ALA A 78 16.32 -8.35 -0.55
CA ALA A 78 15.42 -7.23 -0.24
C ALA A 78 15.92 -5.87 -0.75
N THR A 79 17.18 -5.75 -1.16
CA THR A 79 17.74 -4.52 -1.73
C THR A 79 17.42 -4.34 -3.21
N LYS A 80 16.93 -5.38 -3.88
CA LYS A 80 16.53 -5.37 -5.30
C LYS A 80 15.18 -4.68 -5.52
N VAL A 81 15.04 -3.48 -4.95
CA VAL A 81 13.86 -2.63 -5.09
C VAL A 81 14.27 -1.19 -5.33
N LYS A 82 13.53 -0.50 -6.21
CA LYS A 82 13.62 0.95 -6.42
C LYS A 82 12.27 1.59 -6.13
N PHE A 83 12.29 2.79 -5.59
CA PHE A 83 11.09 3.50 -5.15
C PHE A 83 10.80 4.70 -6.06
N SER A 84 9.54 4.83 -6.51
CA SER A 84 8.97 6.05 -7.09
C SER A 84 8.07 6.70 -6.04
N GLN A 85 8.41 7.91 -5.63
CA GLN A 85 7.54 8.69 -4.74
C GLN A 85 6.43 9.34 -5.56
N LEU A 86 5.18 9.08 -5.19
CA LEU A 86 3.99 9.47 -5.94
C LEU A 86 2.99 10.16 -5.01
N ASN A 87 2.38 11.24 -5.47
CA ASN A 87 1.23 11.82 -4.76
C ASN A 87 -0.06 10.99 -4.97
N ALA A 88 -1.16 11.39 -4.36
CA ALA A 88 -2.40 10.63 -4.39
C ALA A 88 -3.07 10.60 -5.77
N LYS A 89 -2.85 11.61 -6.62
CA LYS A 89 -3.40 11.69 -7.99
C LYS A 89 -2.61 10.84 -8.99
N GLU A 90 -1.28 10.84 -8.87
CA GLU A 90 -0.36 10.22 -9.84
C GLU A 90 -0.27 8.70 -9.70
N ARG A 91 -0.45 8.17 -8.49
CA ARG A 91 -0.18 6.76 -8.15
C ARG A 91 -0.86 5.76 -9.07
N PHE A 92 -2.12 6.01 -9.46
CA PHE A 92 -2.87 5.06 -10.28
C PHE A 92 -2.41 5.09 -11.74
N THR A 93 -2.11 6.28 -12.26
CA THR A 93 -1.56 6.44 -13.62
C THR A 93 -0.19 5.77 -13.73
N ALA A 94 0.68 5.94 -12.73
CA ALA A 94 2.00 5.30 -12.68
C ALA A 94 1.89 3.77 -12.66
N LEU A 95 0.92 3.21 -11.91
CA LEU A 95 0.66 1.77 -11.92
C LEU A 95 0.13 1.29 -13.26
N GLN A 96 -0.87 1.97 -13.83
CA GLN A 96 -1.52 1.59 -15.09
C GLN A 96 -0.56 1.66 -16.29
N SER A 97 0.30 2.68 -16.34
CA SER A 97 1.30 2.86 -17.40
C SER A 97 2.46 1.84 -17.34
N GLY A 98 2.62 1.14 -16.20
CA GLY A 98 3.75 0.25 -15.97
C GLY A 98 5.02 0.95 -15.49
N GLU A 99 4.95 2.23 -15.13
CA GLU A 99 6.06 2.94 -14.47
C GLU A 99 6.44 2.25 -13.15
N VAL A 100 5.45 1.74 -12.41
CA VAL A 100 5.67 0.91 -11.24
C VAL A 100 5.08 -0.49 -11.42
N ASP A 101 5.71 -1.50 -10.82
CA ASP A 101 5.26 -2.89 -10.86
C ASP A 101 4.22 -3.18 -9.77
N VAL A 102 4.39 -2.55 -8.63
CA VAL A 102 3.52 -2.62 -7.45
C VAL A 102 3.37 -1.22 -6.86
N LEU A 103 2.17 -0.90 -6.42
CA LEU A 103 1.85 0.32 -5.70
C LEU A 103 1.60 -0.06 -4.24
N SER A 104 2.53 0.24 -3.33
CA SER A 104 2.38 0.12 -1.88
C SER A 104 2.46 1.52 -1.28
N ARG A 105 1.28 2.17 -1.18
CA ARG A 105 1.17 3.60 -0.89
C ARG A 105 -0.14 3.90 -0.16
N ASN A 106 -0.29 3.40 1.05
CA ASN A 106 -1.48 3.62 1.89
C ASN A 106 -2.77 3.77 1.05
N THR A 107 -3.01 2.80 0.16
CA THR A 107 -4.08 2.88 -0.84
C THR A 107 -5.30 2.12 -0.35
N THR A 108 -6.41 2.81 -0.14
CA THR A 108 -7.67 2.24 0.30
C THR A 108 -8.28 1.35 -0.77
N TRP A 109 -8.61 0.13 -0.40
CA TRP A 109 -9.33 -0.82 -1.24
C TRP A 109 -10.81 -0.43 -1.33
N THR A 110 -11.23 0.04 -2.49
CA THR A 110 -12.62 0.37 -2.79
C THR A 110 -13.09 -0.36 -4.04
N SER A 111 -14.39 -0.61 -4.16
CA SER A 111 -14.97 -1.27 -5.33
C SER A 111 -14.69 -0.51 -6.63
N SER A 112 -14.73 0.83 -6.59
CA SER A 112 -14.44 1.67 -7.76
C SER A 112 -12.99 1.53 -8.23
N ARG A 113 -12.03 1.48 -7.30
CA ARG A 113 -10.61 1.29 -7.63
C ARG A 113 -10.34 -0.13 -8.12
N ASP A 114 -10.84 -1.13 -7.42
CA ASP A 114 -10.61 -2.55 -7.73
C ASP A 114 -11.32 -2.99 -9.03
N ALA A 115 -12.62 -2.69 -9.15
CA ALA A 115 -13.39 -3.12 -10.30
C ALA A 115 -13.30 -2.15 -11.50
N GLY A 116 -13.18 -0.83 -11.23
CA GLY A 116 -13.36 0.21 -12.24
C GLY A 116 -12.07 0.71 -12.89
N MET A 117 -10.90 0.54 -12.24
CA MET A 117 -9.66 1.20 -12.67
C MET A 117 -8.59 0.23 -13.21
N GLY A 118 -8.95 -1.02 -13.57
CA GLY A 118 -8.00 -1.98 -14.16
C GLY A 118 -6.86 -2.39 -13.23
N MET A 119 -7.10 -2.41 -11.93
CA MET A 119 -6.14 -2.82 -10.91
C MET A 119 -6.77 -3.81 -9.94
N VAL A 120 -5.96 -4.48 -9.13
CA VAL A 120 -6.40 -5.46 -8.13
C VAL A 120 -5.57 -5.31 -6.86
N PHE A 121 -6.24 -5.38 -5.70
CA PHE A 121 -5.61 -5.31 -4.39
C PHE A 121 -5.12 -6.68 -3.94
N ALA A 122 -3.89 -6.75 -3.47
CA ALA A 122 -3.23 -8.00 -3.08
C ALA A 122 -3.36 -8.34 -1.58
N GLY A 123 -4.24 -7.66 -0.88
CA GLY A 123 -4.51 -7.84 0.55
C GLY A 123 -4.51 -6.52 1.30
N VAL A 124 -4.65 -6.60 2.63
CA VAL A 124 -4.66 -5.42 3.51
C VAL A 124 -3.40 -5.43 4.36
N THR A 125 -2.62 -4.35 4.28
CA THR A 125 -1.44 -4.13 5.12
C THR A 125 -1.74 -3.30 6.36
N TYR A 126 -2.83 -2.53 6.34
CA TYR A 126 -3.23 -1.69 7.46
C TYR A 126 -4.74 -1.37 7.40
N TYR A 127 -5.46 -1.67 8.46
CA TYR A 127 -6.85 -1.25 8.65
C TYR A 127 -6.86 0.12 9.32
N ASP A 128 -7.42 1.11 8.63
CA ASP A 128 -7.49 2.50 9.06
C ASP A 128 -8.92 3.06 8.95
N GLY A 129 -9.06 4.32 9.19
CA GLY A 129 -10.27 5.11 9.00
C GLY A 129 -9.99 6.60 9.00
N VAL A 130 -10.79 7.37 8.29
CA VAL A 130 -10.65 8.83 8.21
C VAL A 130 -11.01 9.47 9.55
N GLY A 131 -10.22 10.46 9.96
CA GLY A 131 -10.42 11.28 11.16
C GLY A 131 -10.09 12.75 10.92
N PHE A 132 -9.94 13.51 12.01
CA PHE A 132 -9.72 14.95 11.99
C PHE A 132 -8.60 15.33 12.97
N LEU A 133 -7.66 16.15 12.52
CA LEU A 133 -6.62 16.77 13.34
C LEU A 133 -6.92 18.24 13.47
N VAL A 134 -6.94 18.74 14.72
CA VAL A 134 -7.23 20.14 15.04
C VAL A 134 -6.18 20.69 15.98
N ASN A 135 -5.99 22.03 15.98
CA ASN A 135 -5.22 22.69 17.02
C ASN A 135 -6.07 22.73 18.31
N ASN A 136 -5.47 22.44 19.46
CA ASN A 136 -6.12 22.45 20.77
C ASN A 136 -6.77 23.82 21.09
N LYS A 137 -6.24 24.91 20.51
CA LYS A 137 -6.81 26.26 20.67
C LYS A 137 -8.20 26.41 20.08
N LEU A 138 -8.61 25.52 19.14
CA LEU A 138 -9.97 25.51 18.59
C LEU A 138 -11.01 25.11 19.65
N GLY A 139 -10.57 24.41 20.71
CA GLY A 139 -11.44 24.05 21.85
C GLY A 139 -12.43 22.93 21.59
N VAL A 140 -12.52 22.39 20.38
CA VAL A 140 -13.43 21.29 20.00
C VAL A 140 -12.92 19.94 20.49
N LYS A 141 -13.85 19.04 20.84
CA LYS A 141 -13.54 17.68 21.33
C LYS A 141 -14.18 16.59 20.48
N SER A 142 -15.04 16.97 19.55
CA SER A 142 -15.79 16.05 18.69
C SER A 142 -15.86 16.62 17.27
N ALA A 143 -15.84 15.73 16.29
CA ALA A 143 -16.06 16.09 14.89
C ALA A 143 -17.46 16.70 14.64
N LYS A 144 -18.41 16.48 15.53
CA LYS A 144 -19.75 17.10 15.48
C LYS A 144 -19.73 18.60 15.80
N GLU A 145 -18.64 19.11 16.37
CA GLU A 145 -18.46 20.53 16.71
C GLU A 145 -17.78 21.32 15.59
N LEU A 146 -17.51 20.68 14.44
CA LEU A 146 -16.79 21.27 13.30
C LEU A 146 -17.72 21.99 12.30
N ASP A 147 -18.93 22.38 12.70
CA ASP A 147 -19.84 23.13 11.82
C ASP A 147 -19.22 24.47 11.38
N GLY A 148 -19.21 24.73 10.08
CA GLY A 148 -18.63 25.94 9.48
C GLY A 148 -17.11 25.95 9.33
N ALA A 149 -16.40 24.90 9.77
CA ALA A 149 -14.94 24.84 9.73
C ALA A 149 -14.38 24.84 8.31
N THR A 150 -13.17 25.43 8.16
CA THR A 150 -12.34 25.24 6.97
C THR A 150 -11.49 23.98 7.11
N ILE A 151 -11.59 23.05 6.14
CA ILE A 151 -10.95 21.74 6.21
C ILE A 151 -9.95 21.54 5.09
N CYS A 152 -8.68 21.32 5.46
CA CYS A 152 -7.62 20.92 4.55
C CYS A 152 -7.78 19.43 4.18
N ILE A 153 -7.79 19.12 2.88
CA ILE A 153 -7.97 17.77 2.34
C ILE A 153 -6.96 17.53 1.22
N GLN A 154 -6.33 16.36 1.19
CA GLN A 154 -5.50 15.97 0.05
C GLN A 154 -6.38 15.49 -1.12
N ALA A 155 -6.21 16.07 -2.29
CA ALA A 155 -6.95 15.73 -3.50
C ALA A 155 -6.60 14.30 -4.02
N GLY A 156 -7.58 13.64 -4.64
CA GLY A 156 -7.43 12.27 -5.17
C GLY A 156 -7.49 11.16 -4.12
N THR A 157 -8.03 11.47 -2.93
CA THR A 157 -8.21 10.53 -1.82
C THR A 157 -9.67 10.15 -1.63
N THR A 158 -9.93 9.05 -0.91
CA THR A 158 -11.27 8.66 -0.43
C THR A 158 -11.82 9.66 0.59
N THR A 159 -10.92 10.39 1.26
CA THR A 159 -11.23 11.36 2.31
C THR A 159 -12.17 12.46 1.81
N GLU A 160 -12.04 12.92 0.56
CA GLU A 160 -12.90 13.95 -0.02
C GLU A 160 -14.39 13.54 0.03
N LEU A 161 -14.70 12.30 -0.38
CA LEU A 161 -16.07 11.77 -0.35
C LEU A 161 -16.54 11.49 1.07
N ASN A 162 -15.69 10.86 1.90
CA ASN A 162 -16.03 10.48 3.25
C ASN A 162 -16.37 11.70 4.12
N VAL A 163 -15.61 12.78 4.00
CA VAL A 163 -15.88 14.04 4.71
C VAL A 163 -17.19 14.65 4.24
N SER A 164 -17.40 14.73 2.91
CA SER A 164 -18.63 15.26 2.34
C SER A 164 -19.86 14.50 2.85
N ASP A 165 -19.79 13.18 2.87
CA ASP A 165 -20.88 12.32 3.34
C ASP A 165 -21.12 12.47 4.85
N TYR A 166 -20.04 12.53 5.65
CA TYR A 166 -20.15 12.71 7.11
C TYR A 166 -20.80 14.04 7.47
N PHE A 167 -20.37 15.16 6.88
CA PHE A 167 -20.92 16.49 7.16
C PHE A 167 -22.38 16.57 6.73
N ARG A 168 -22.71 16.05 5.53
CA ARG A 168 -24.11 15.99 5.06
C ARG A 168 -25.00 15.16 5.99
N ALA A 169 -24.55 13.98 6.40
CA ALA A 169 -25.33 13.08 7.27
C ALA A 169 -25.58 13.67 8.67
N ASN A 170 -24.69 14.55 9.15
CA ASN A 170 -24.82 15.22 10.45
C ASN A 170 -25.41 16.64 10.35
N ASN A 171 -25.86 17.07 9.16
CA ASN A 171 -26.38 18.43 8.89
C ASN A 171 -25.36 19.54 9.23
N LEU A 172 -24.06 19.27 9.07
CA LEU A 172 -22.97 20.21 9.28
C LEU A 172 -22.53 20.82 7.94
N LYS A 173 -21.99 22.03 8.00
CA LYS A 173 -21.37 22.73 6.88
C LYS A 173 -19.86 22.77 7.06
N TYR A 174 -19.12 22.83 5.96
CA TYR A 174 -17.68 23.04 5.96
C TYR A 174 -17.22 23.68 4.65
N THR A 175 -16.03 24.26 4.66
CA THR A 175 -15.37 24.78 3.45
C THR A 175 -14.13 23.96 3.16
N PRO A 176 -14.10 23.13 2.08
CA PRO A 176 -12.92 22.34 1.73
C PRO A 176 -11.83 23.23 1.11
N ILE A 177 -10.59 22.98 1.51
CA ILE A 177 -9.38 23.52 0.86
C ILE A 177 -8.51 22.34 0.46
N THR A 178 -8.37 22.10 -0.87
CA THR A 178 -7.67 20.95 -1.40
C THR A 178 -6.22 21.25 -1.76
N PHE A 179 -5.34 20.27 -1.51
CA PHE A 179 -3.91 20.32 -1.78
C PHE A 179 -3.46 19.08 -2.54
N ASP A 180 -2.37 19.18 -3.29
CA ASP A 180 -1.81 18.05 -4.03
C ASP A 180 -1.04 17.09 -3.14
N THR A 181 -0.38 17.61 -2.08
CA THR A 181 0.39 16.80 -1.15
C THR A 181 -0.15 16.88 0.29
N SER A 182 0.12 15.83 1.07
CA SER A 182 -0.24 15.80 2.49
C SER A 182 0.57 16.81 3.32
N ASP A 183 1.80 17.11 2.90
CA ASP A 183 2.67 18.08 3.56
C ASP A 183 2.17 19.52 3.39
N GLU A 184 1.67 19.88 2.21
CA GLU A 184 1.02 21.18 2.00
C GLU A 184 -0.24 21.33 2.86
N SER A 185 -1.04 20.28 2.97
CA SER A 185 -2.22 20.25 3.83
C SER A 185 -1.84 20.48 5.31
N ALA A 186 -0.80 19.80 5.80
CA ALA A 186 -0.34 19.93 7.18
C ALA A 186 0.24 21.31 7.48
N LYS A 187 1.07 21.85 6.57
CA LYS A 187 1.59 23.23 6.68
C LYS A 187 0.48 24.29 6.65
N SER A 188 -0.59 24.04 5.91
CA SER A 188 -1.74 24.93 5.84
C SER A 188 -2.56 24.92 7.13
N LEU A 189 -2.69 23.78 7.80
CA LEU A 189 -3.22 23.71 9.16
C LEU A 189 -2.33 24.50 10.13
N GLU A 190 -1.02 24.29 10.08
CA GLU A 190 -0.06 24.94 10.98
C GLU A 190 -0.05 26.49 10.83
N SER A 191 -0.20 26.98 9.61
CA SER A 191 -0.28 28.42 9.31
C SER A 191 -1.66 29.04 9.60
N GLY A 192 -2.66 28.24 10.02
CA GLY A 192 -4.03 28.70 10.27
C GLY A 192 -4.84 28.99 9.01
N ARG A 193 -4.41 28.51 7.84
CA ARG A 193 -5.19 28.59 6.59
C ARG A 193 -6.41 27.67 6.61
N CYS A 194 -6.36 26.58 7.38
CA CYS A 194 -7.48 25.70 7.69
C CYS A 194 -7.59 25.53 9.20
N ASP A 195 -8.80 25.32 9.68
CA ASP A 195 -9.10 24.99 11.08
C ASP A 195 -8.80 23.51 11.38
N VAL A 196 -8.97 22.65 10.36
CA VAL A 196 -8.93 21.19 10.47
C VAL A 196 -8.11 20.60 9.33
N LEU A 197 -7.29 19.58 9.63
CA LEU A 197 -6.74 18.66 8.64
C LEU A 197 -7.48 17.32 8.75
N THR A 198 -7.91 16.77 7.61
CA THR A 198 -8.55 15.46 7.55
C THR A 198 -7.79 14.51 6.64
N SER A 199 -7.65 13.27 7.08
CA SER A 199 -7.05 12.13 6.36
C SER A 199 -7.31 10.84 7.14
N ASP A 200 -6.73 9.73 6.70
CA ASP A 200 -6.59 8.51 7.49
C ASP A 200 -5.94 8.84 8.84
N LYS A 201 -6.42 8.24 9.93
CA LYS A 201 -5.92 8.56 11.29
C LYS A 201 -4.43 8.29 11.44
N SER A 202 -3.92 7.21 10.85
CA SER A 202 -2.48 6.93 10.83
C SER A 202 -1.69 8.04 10.15
N GLN A 203 -2.21 8.57 9.04
CA GLN A 203 -1.59 9.71 8.34
C GLN A 203 -1.68 10.99 9.18
N LEU A 204 -2.77 11.21 9.92
CA LEU A 204 -2.88 12.36 10.83
C LEU A 204 -1.83 12.29 11.96
N TYR A 205 -1.58 11.11 12.55
CA TYR A 205 -0.49 10.93 13.52
C TYR A 205 0.88 11.21 12.89
N ALA A 206 1.09 10.70 11.67
CA ALA A 206 2.33 10.93 10.93
C ALA A 206 2.56 12.43 10.62
N GLN A 207 1.55 13.14 10.12
CA GLN A 207 1.64 14.57 9.84
C GLN A 207 1.81 15.39 11.11
N ARG A 208 1.08 15.05 12.18
CA ARG A 208 1.24 15.69 13.49
C ARG A 208 2.69 15.63 13.99
N SER A 209 3.37 14.49 13.81
CA SER A 209 4.77 14.33 14.25
C SER A 209 5.75 15.24 13.53
N LYS A 210 5.37 15.81 12.38
CA LYS A 210 6.20 16.72 11.56
C LYS A 210 5.95 18.20 11.86
N LEU A 211 4.89 18.55 12.60
CA LEU A 211 4.56 19.93 12.96
C LEU A 211 5.58 20.48 13.97
N ALA A 212 5.78 21.79 13.99
CA ALA A 212 6.74 22.43 14.89
C ALA A 212 6.45 22.16 16.38
N ASN A 213 5.15 22.11 16.74
CA ASN A 213 4.69 21.80 18.09
C ASN A 213 3.60 20.72 18.04
N PRO A 214 3.94 19.44 17.94
CA PRO A 214 2.96 18.36 17.81
C PRO A 214 1.96 18.27 18.96
N SER A 215 2.36 18.67 20.18
CA SER A 215 1.50 18.68 21.37
C SER A 215 0.35 19.71 21.32
N ASP A 216 0.44 20.71 20.44
CA ASP A 216 -0.62 21.70 20.25
C ASP A 216 -1.79 21.14 19.43
N TYR A 217 -1.67 19.94 18.92
CA TYR A 217 -2.65 19.35 18.02
C TYR A 217 -3.17 18.00 18.56
N VAL A 218 -4.44 17.75 18.34
CA VAL A 218 -5.12 16.50 18.74
C VAL A 218 -5.87 15.90 17.56
N VAL A 219 -5.78 14.56 17.42
CA VAL A 219 -6.66 13.79 16.54
C VAL A 219 -7.96 13.53 17.30
N LEU A 220 -9.07 13.96 16.72
CA LEU A 220 -10.40 13.78 17.33
C LEU A 220 -10.76 12.29 17.43
N PRO A 221 -11.64 11.89 18.39
CA PRO A 221 -11.90 10.49 18.66
C PRO A 221 -12.67 9.78 17.52
N GLU A 222 -13.45 10.50 16.73
CA GLU A 222 -14.29 9.89 15.71
C GLU A 222 -13.48 9.28 14.58
N THR A 223 -13.97 8.17 14.07
CA THR A 223 -13.54 7.52 12.83
C THR A 223 -14.73 7.46 11.90
N ILE A 224 -14.69 8.17 10.79
CA ILE A 224 -15.85 8.41 9.93
C ILE A 224 -15.95 7.49 8.72
N SER A 225 -14.93 6.63 8.50
CA SER A 225 -14.92 5.68 7.39
C SER A 225 -14.15 4.41 7.76
N LYS A 226 -14.17 3.44 6.83
CA LYS A 226 -13.33 2.24 6.84
C LYS A 226 -12.33 2.35 5.69
N GLU A 227 -11.06 2.32 6.03
CA GLU A 227 -9.95 2.45 5.07
C GLU A 227 -9.05 1.21 5.15
N PRO A 228 -9.41 0.09 4.47
CA PRO A 228 -8.49 -1.05 4.34
C PRO A 228 -7.40 -0.69 3.32
N LEU A 229 -6.19 -0.44 3.81
CA LEU A 229 -5.06 -0.03 2.99
C LEU A 229 -4.26 -1.24 2.54
N GLY A 230 -3.85 -1.29 1.27
CA GLY A 230 -3.07 -2.43 0.80
C GLY A 230 -2.32 -2.20 -0.51
N PRO A 231 -1.41 -3.13 -0.84
CA PRO A 231 -0.67 -3.10 -2.09
C PRO A 231 -1.57 -3.42 -3.28
N VAL A 232 -1.30 -2.75 -4.39
CA VAL A 232 -2.09 -2.82 -5.62
C VAL A 232 -1.18 -3.17 -6.79
N VAL A 233 -1.68 -4.02 -7.68
CA VAL A 233 -1.02 -4.37 -8.94
C VAL A 233 -1.97 -4.18 -10.12
N ARG A 234 -1.44 -4.19 -11.35
CA ARG A 234 -2.27 -4.18 -12.56
C ARG A 234 -3.11 -5.45 -12.65
N LYS A 235 -4.34 -5.31 -13.11
CA LYS A 235 -5.25 -6.43 -13.38
C LYS A 235 -4.80 -7.18 -14.64
N GLY A 236 -5.05 -8.50 -14.68
CA GLY A 236 -4.74 -9.35 -15.83
C GLY A 236 -3.34 -9.95 -15.81
N ASP A 237 -2.58 -9.79 -14.72
CA ASP A 237 -1.34 -10.53 -14.46
C ASP A 237 -1.48 -11.31 -13.15
N GLU A 238 -2.13 -12.47 -13.23
CA GLU A 238 -2.47 -13.29 -12.07
C GLU A 238 -1.23 -13.87 -11.36
N ASP A 239 -0.15 -14.10 -12.11
CA ASP A 239 1.11 -14.57 -11.53
C ASP A 239 1.71 -13.49 -10.61
N TRP A 240 1.81 -12.25 -11.12
CA TRP A 240 2.33 -11.14 -10.33
C TRP A 240 1.44 -10.79 -9.14
N PHE A 241 0.12 -10.77 -9.35
CA PHE A 241 -0.86 -10.61 -8.26
C PHE A 241 -0.66 -11.67 -7.17
N SER A 242 -0.52 -12.95 -7.56
CA SER A 242 -0.32 -14.04 -6.62
C SER A 242 0.98 -13.90 -5.84
N ILE A 243 2.07 -13.47 -6.47
CA ILE A 243 3.36 -13.23 -5.80
C ILE A 243 3.21 -12.13 -4.74
N VAL A 244 2.64 -10.98 -5.09
CA VAL A 244 2.48 -9.86 -4.14
C VAL A 244 1.55 -10.25 -2.99
N LYS A 245 0.43 -10.90 -3.29
CA LYS A 245 -0.53 -11.40 -2.29
C LYS A 245 0.12 -12.39 -1.32
N TRP A 246 0.76 -13.42 -1.83
CA TRP A 246 1.35 -14.46 -0.98
C TRP A 246 2.60 -13.98 -0.24
N THR A 247 3.30 -12.95 -0.74
CA THR A 247 4.36 -12.27 0.02
C THR A 247 3.80 -11.64 1.30
N LEU A 248 2.68 -10.92 1.22
CA LEU A 248 2.02 -10.36 2.40
C LEU A 248 1.52 -11.46 3.33
N PHE A 249 0.86 -12.49 2.80
CA PHE A 249 0.35 -13.60 3.62
C PHE A 249 1.48 -14.42 4.25
N ALA A 250 2.63 -14.56 3.60
CA ALA A 250 3.80 -15.19 4.20
C ALA A 250 4.30 -14.44 5.44
N MET A 251 4.28 -13.09 5.39
CA MET A 251 4.65 -12.26 6.55
C MET A 251 3.65 -12.42 7.71
N LEU A 252 2.35 -12.48 7.41
CA LEU A 252 1.29 -12.71 8.40
C LEU A 252 1.37 -14.11 8.99
N ASN A 253 1.49 -15.15 8.16
CA ASN A 253 1.60 -16.54 8.60
C ASN A 253 2.87 -16.78 9.43
N ALA A 254 3.96 -16.11 9.09
CA ALA A 254 5.19 -16.17 9.89
C ALA A 254 4.97 -15.58 11.29
N GLU A 255 4.26 -14.46 11.41
CA GLU A 255 3.92 -13.89 12.71
C GLU A 255 3.04 -14.85 13.53
N GLU A 256 1.98 -15.41 12.92
CA GLU A 256 1.09 -16.37 13.57
C GLU A 256 1.83 -17.63 14.08
N ALA A 257 2.81 -18.08 13.31
CA ALA A 257 3.65 -19.23 13.66
C ALA A 257 4.78 -18.90 14.64
N GLY A 258 4.92 -17.64 15.07
CA GLY A 258 6.03 -17.20 15.93
C GLY A 258 7.40 -17.20 15.24
N ILE A 259 7.40 -17.16 13.90
CA ILE A 259 8.61 -17.11 13.08
C ILE A 259 9.03 -15.65 12.90
N THR A 260 10.23 -15.33 13.31
CA THR A 260 10.80 -13.98 13.31
C THR A 260 12.09 -13.92 12.51
N SER A 261 12.56 -12.71 12.23
CA SER A 261 13.85 -12.49 11.57
C SER A 261 15.03 -13.15 12.32
N LYS A 262 14.89 -13.38 13.62
CA LYS A 262 15.92 -13.97 14.48
C LYS A 262 15.95 -15.50 14.47
N ASN A 263 14.81 -16.16 14.27
CA ASN A 263 14.71 -17.62 14.37
C ASN A 263 14.46 -18.32 13.03
N VAL A 264 14.00 -17.63 11.98
CA VAL A 264 13.55 -18.23 10.71
C VAL A 264 14.57 -19.18 10.08
N VAL A 265 15.86 -18.83 10.11
CA VAL A 265 16.93 -19.68 9.52
C VAL A 265 17.15 -20.97 10.31
N ALA A 266 17.01 -20.92 11.63
CA ALA A 266 17.10 -22.10 12.48
C ALA A 266 15.85 -22.98 12.33
N GLU A 267 14.67 -22.39 12.35
CA GLU A 267 13.40 -23.08 12.18
C GLU A 267 13.30 -23.78 10.82
N ALA A 268 13.76 -23.15 9.74
CA ALA A 268 13.82 -23.78 8.42
C ALA A 268 14.64 -25.07 8.36
N LYS A 269 15.60 -25.23 9.28
CA LYS A 269 16.48 -26.43 9.35
C LYS A 269 15.99 -27.49 10.33
N SER A 270 15.25 -27.11 11.36
CA SER A 270 15.03 -28.00 12.51
C SER A 270 13.61 -28.08 13.01
N THR A 271 12.66 -27.32 12.43
CA THR A 271 11.27 -27.36 12.87
C THR A 271 10.68 -28.77 12.72
N LYS A 272 9.90 -29.18 13.72
CA LYS A 272 9.10 -30.40 13.69
C LYS A 272 7.63 -30.14 13.38
N ASN A 273 7.25 -28.85 13.34
CA ASN A 273 5.88 -28.46 12.95
C ASN A 273 5.74 -28.55 11.43
N PRO A 274 4.84 -29.43 10.92
CA PRO A 274 4.70 -29.63 9.48
C PRO A 274 4.19 -28.40 8.75
N ASP A 275 3.37 -27.55 9.38
CA ASP A 275 2.88 -26.32 8.77
C ASP A 275 4.02 -25.31 8.60
N VAL A 276 4.86 -25.15 9.63
CA VAL A 276 6.06 -24.33 9.57
C VAL A 276 7.06 -24.87 8.55
N ALA A 277 7.26 -26.20 8.51
CA ALA A 277 8.15 -26.83 7.53
C ALA A 277 7.71 -26.54 6.08
N ARG A 278 6.42 -26.62 5.79
CA ARG A 278 5.87 -26.24 4.49
C ARG A 278 6.03 -24.74 4.22
N LEU A 279 5.67 -23.87 5.17
CA LEU A 279 5.80 -22.43 5.04
C LEU A 279 7.24 -22.03 4.70
N LEU A 280 8.22 -22.59 5.38
CA LEU A 280 9.63 -22.25 5.21
C LEU A 280 10.32 -23.01 4.05
N GLY A 281 9.57 -23.85 3.31
CA GLY A 281 10.10 -24.65 2.21
C GLY A 281 11.02 -25.79 2.64
N ALA A 282 11.05 -26.17 3.91
CA ALA A 282 11.76 -27.37 4.39
C ALA A 282 11.08 -28.65 3.88
N ASP A 283 9.75 -28.61 3.77
CA ASP A 283 8.94 -29.68 3.18
C ASP A 283 8.07 -29.13 2.03
N GLY A 284 7.86 -29.94 0.99
CA GLY A 284 7.07 -29.54 -0.19
C GLY A 284 7.75 -28.53 -1.12
N GLU A 285 6.96 -28.03 -2.08
CA GLU A 285 7.41 -27.07 -3.13
C GLU A 285 6.56 -25.79 -3.13
N TYR A 286 6.38 -25.18 -1.96
CA TYR A 286 5.47 -24.06 -1.73
C TYR A 286 5.70 -22.84 -2.63
N GLY A 287 6.95 -22.61 -3.09
CA GLY A 287 7.28 -21.51 -4.02
C GLY A 287 7.08 -21.85 -5.50
N LYS A 288 6.96 -23.11 -5.88
CA LYS A 288 6.98 -23.56 -7.28
C LYS A 288 5.86 -22.96 -8.13
N ASP A 289 4.62 -23.01 -7.62
CA ASP A 289 3.46 -22.47 -8.32
C ASP A 289 3.47 -20.95 -8.45
N LEU A 290 4.23 -20.29 -7.57
CA LEU A 290 4.51 -18.85 -7.63
C LEU A 290 5.74 -18.51 -8.49
N LYS A 291 6.43 -19.50 -9.06
CA LYS A 291 7.69 -19.34 -9.81
C LYS A 291 8.80 -18.67 -8.98
N LEU A 292 8.76 -18.90 -7.65
CA LEU A 292 9.71 -18.38 -6.66
C LEU A 292 10.67 -19.47 -6.18
N PRO A 293 11.85 -19.12 -5.64
CA PRO A 293 12.76 -20.06 -4.97
C PRO A 293 12.05 -20.81 -3.82
N LYS A 294 12.52 -22.00 -3.50
CA LYS A 294 11.94 -22.84 -2.44
C LYS A 294 11.93 -22.16 -1.07
N ASP A 295 12.96 -21.38 -0.78
CA ASP A 295 13.21 -20.67 0.47
C ASP A 295 12.71 -19.21 0.49
N TRP A 296 11.82 -18.83 -0.43
CA TRP A 296 11.37 -17.44 -0.60
C TRP A 296 10.81 -16.82 0.68
N VAL A 297 10.10 -17.58 1.55
CA VAL A 297 9.62 -17.09 2.84
C VAL A 297 10.75 -16.85 3.81
N VAL A 298 11.77 -17.73 3.82
CA VAL A 298 12.98 -17.54 4.64
C VAL A 298 13.68 -16.25 4.23
N GLN A 299 13.79 -15.98 2.92
CA GLN A 299 14.40 -14.75 2.40
C GLN A 299 13.62 -13.51 2.82
N ILE A 300 12.28 -13.54 2.79
CA ILE A 300 11.45 -12.44 3.26
C ILE A 300 11.71 -12.18 4.75
N VAL A 301 11.49 -13.20 5.58
CA VAL A 301 11.46 -13.01 7.03
C VAL A 301 12.85 -12.70 7.60
N SER A 302 13.91 -13.30 7.07
CA SER A 302 15.28 -13.02 7.52
C SER A 302 15.76 -11.60 7.21
N GLN A 303 15.29 -11.00 6.08
CA GLN A 303 15.78 -9.70 5.62
C GLN A 303 14.84 -8.54 5.96
N VAL A 304 13.54 -8.80 6.06
CA VAL A 304 12.51 -7.77 6.28
C VAL A 304 11.83 -7.95 7.63
N GLY A 305 11.57 -9.19 8.04
CA GLY A 305 10.81 -9.56 9.22
C GLY A 305 9.43 -10.13 8.88
N ASN A 306 8.74 -10.63 9.89
CA ASN A 306 7.31 -10.94 9.80
C ASN A 306 6.48 -9.66 9.89
N TYR A 307 5.16 -9.75 9.70
CA TYR A 307 4.29 -8.56 9.70
C TYR A 307 4.35 -7.79 11.04
N GLY A 308 4.37 -8.50 12.18
CA GLY A 308 4.47 -7.87 13.51
C GLY A 308 5.76 -7.10 13.70
N GLU A 309 6.90 -7.66 13.28
CA GLU A 309 8.20 -6.98 13.34
C GLU A 309 8.20 -5.72 12.46
N VAL A 310 7.62 -5.81 11.26
CA VAL A 310 7.50 -4.67 10.33
C VAL A 310 6.58 -3.59 10.90
N PHE A 311 5.45 -3.97 11.50
CA PHE A 311 4.55 -3.03 12.17
C PHE A 311 5.24 -2.31 13.32
N GLU A 312 5.80 -3.06 14.28
CA GLU A 312 6.43 -2.48 15.47
C GLU A 312 7.61 -1.57 15.13
N LYS A 313 8.41 -1.94 14.14
CA LYS A 313 9.55 -1.15 13.66
C LYS A 313 9.13 0.21 13.07
N ASN A 314 8.01 0.26 12.36
CA ASN A 314 7.61 1.44 11.57
C ASN A 314 6.53 2.29 12.25
N LEU A 315 5.60 1.68 12.97
CA LEU A 315 4.40 2.32 13.52
C LEU A 315 4.24 2.13 15.02
N GLY A 316 4.86 1.09 15.58
CA GLY A 316 4.64 0.61 16.94
C GLY A 316 5.07 1.57 18.04
N LYS A 317 4.94 1.10 19.29
CA LYS A 317 5.10 1.90 20.52
C LYS A 317 6.46 2.58 20.68
N ASN A 318 7.51 2.03 20.08
CA ASN A 318 8.86 2.58 20.15
C ASN A 318 9.20 3.56 19.02
N THR A 319 8.22 3.91 18.19
CA THR A 319 8.34 4.91 17.14
C THR A 319 7.75 6.25 17.58
N PRO A 320 8.08 7.37 16.90
CA PRO A 320 7.44 8.66 17.18
C PRO A 320 5.91 8.66 16.98
N LEU A 321 5.37 7.68 16.25
CA LEU A 321 3.95 7.56 15.99
C LEU A 321 3.22 6.85 17.14
N ALA A 322 3.86 5.90 17.79
CA ALA A 322 3.37 5.13 18.93
C ALA A 322 1.96 4.57 18.72
N ILE A 323 1.71 4.00 17.54
CA ILE A 323 0.39 3.47 17.18
C ILE A 323 0.22 2.07 17.76
N ASP A 324 -0.88 1.83 18.46
CA ASP A 324 -1.28 0.49 18.89
C ASP A 324 -1.77 -0.34 17.70
N ARG A 325 -1.52 -1.67 17.73
CA ARG A 325 -1.93 -2.60 16.68
C ARG A 325 -3.44 -2.53 16.41
N GLY A 326 -4.28 -2.58 17.45
CA GLY A 326 -5.73 -2.56 17.31
C GLY A 326 -6.22 -3.57 16.29
N LEU A 327 -6.98 -3.13 15.28
CA LEU A 327 -7.46 -3.96 14.17
C LEU A 327 -6.34 -4.57 13.30
N ASN A 328 -5.09 -4.14 13.48
CA ASN A 328 -3.92 -4.66 12.79
C ASN A 328 -3.17 -5.73 13.59
N ALA A 329 -3.72 -6.19 14.72
CA ALA A 329 -3.24 -7.33 15.47
C ALA A 329 -3.53 -8.64 14.72
N LEU A 330 -2.96 -9.75 15.21
CA LEU A 330 -3.32 -11.09 14.71
C LEU A 330 -4.84 -11.31 14.85
N TRP A 331 -5.43 -12.06 13.93
CA TRP A 331 -6.87 -12.33 13.84
C TRP A 331 -7.51 -12.81 15.16
N ASN A 332 -6.73 -13.43 16.04
CA ASN A 332 -7.17 -13.90 17.35
C ASN A 332 -7.03 -12.84 18.48
N ASN A 333 -6.50 -11.64 18.15
CA ASN A 333 -6.25 -10.55 19.10
C ASN A 333 -6.76 -9.19 18.59
N GLY A 334 -7.31 -9.12 17.38
CA GLY A 334 -7.75 -7.89 16.72
C GLY A 334 -9.16 -7.94 16.17
#